data_027e6df3a5116cd36ff90f096fb0b350
#
_entry.id   027e6df3a5116cd36ff90f096fb0b350
#
_cell.length_a   1.000
_cell.length_b   1.000
_cell.length_c   1.000
_cell.angle_alpha   90.00
_cell.angle_beta   90.00
_cell.angle_gamma   90.00
#
_symmetry.space_group_name_H-M   'P 1'
#
loop_
_entity.id
_entity.type
_entity.pdbx_description
1 polymer ?
#
loop_
_entity_poly.entity_id
_entity_poly.type
_entity_poly.pdbx_seq_one_letter_code
_entity_poly.pdbx_strand_id
1 'polypeptide(L)'
;MLNERRPRDWRRQRSPFVFFLHSHQFFVGSLLFSLTTATFLAIHLGFFSTLFIHVPLVTICIPALTIFDAADYRNMRAWPKQRQLRFGLCATWCAFLFLAPTYPSSGRSAYMNSAAPLPALPGPGNGTVTYFIAANLYDYAAHLPAWTRQMRMLIRHLGPENVFVSIYESNSHDRTKALLLEFQGQLSLGGVRNRVLLDTDGRRREGWQSNGHERVQYMADMRNRALEPLHDGLRGKRFDRIIFFNDVYFDWKSIIRLLATKGGDFDLACGLDFDGIGLYDTWVIRDSCGQRTKEIWPYFSLDPVAVEALRREDPIEVATCWNGVAAFDANWFLPPIPPFTTPKGGPLKFRGDTVCPESECFLIGYDMHLRTAPTRPRIYVNPQVSVAYTPQNWLYYGKIKHLTLTRPWRVVWEDWIAHRLFWWVSDHYWLKDEACPFEREDLVVAEHCTA
;
A
#
# COMPACT_ATOMS: atom_id res chain seq x y z
N MET A 1 -56.75 -15.12 59.46
CA MET A 1 -56.76 -14.52 58.11
C MET A 1 -55.31 -14.27 57.72
N LEU A 2 -54.68 -15.26 57.08
CA LEU A 2 -53.34 -15.17 56.57
C LEU A 2 -53.37 -14.63 55.12
N ASN A 3 -52.76 -13.47 54.92
CA ASN A 3 -52.72 -12.75 53.68
C ASN A 3 -51.59 -13.34 52.83
N GLU A 4 -51.87 -14.24 51.89
CA GLU A 4 -50.96 -14.78 50.89
C GLU A 4 -50.59 -13.65 49.91
N ARG A 5 -49.35 -13.12 50.09
CA ARG A 5 -48.75 -12.27 49.07
C ARG A 5 -48.33 -13.14 47.87
N ARG A 6 -49.05 -13.08 46.77
CA ARG A 6 -48.61 -13.64 45.48
C ARG A 6 -47.26 -13.09 45.12
N PRO A 7 -46.32 -13.93 44.66
CA PRO A 7 -45.05 -13.40 44.18
C PRO A 7 -45.30 -12.48 42.97
N ARG A 8 -44.77 -11.26 43.04
CA ARG A 8 -44.78 -10.34 41.90
C ARG A 8 -44.07 -10.98 40.72
N ASP A 9 -44.79 -11.20 39.65
CA ASP A 9 -44.28 -11.72 38.36
C ASP A 9 -43.43 -10.62 37.70
N TRP A 10 -42.16 -10.55 38.08
CA TRP A 10 -41.16 -9.63 37.57
C TRP A 10 -40.87 -9.86 36.06
N ARG A 11 -41.44 -10.91 35.45
CA ARG A 11 -41.36 -11.15 34.01
C ARG A 11 -42.12 -10.13 33.15
N ARG A 12 -43.03 -9.35 33.73
CA ARG A 12 -43.85 -8.40 32.99
C ARG A 12 -43.23 -7.00 32.78
N GLN A 13 -42.00 -6.74 33.25
CA GLN A 13 -41.39 -5.40 33.13
C GLN A 13 -40.13 -5.36 32.26
N ARG A 14 -39.92 -6.32 31.39
CA ARG A 14 -38.93 -6.11 30.35
C ARG A 14 -39.47 -5.11 29.35
N SER A 15 -38.73 -4.00 29.15
CA SER A 15 -39.15 -3.00 28.18
C SER A 15 -39.35 -3.66 26.79
N PRO A 16 -40.32 -3.18 26.00
CA PRO A 16 -40.53 -3.68 24.65
C PRO A 16 -39.24 -3.68 23.80
N PHE A 17 -38.34 -2.77 24.11
CA PHE A 17 -37.03 -2.64 23.48
C PHE A 17 -36.12 -3.86 23.72
N VAL A 18 -36.07 -4.39 24.95
CA VAL A 18 -35.29 -5.58 25.30
C VAL A 18 -35.87 -6.84 24.64
N PHE A 19 -37.18 -6.94 24.55
CA PHE A 19 -37.83 -8.04 23.85
C PHE A 19 -37.58 -8.00 22.33
N PHE A 20 -37.54 -6.78 21.73
CA PHE A 20 -37.23 -6.60 20.33
C PHE A 20 -35.78 -6.98 20.00
N LEU A 21 -34.81 -6.62 20.84
CA LEU A 21 -33.39 -7.02 20.68
C LEU A 21 -33.17 -8.54 20.70
N HIS A 22 -34.06 -9.30 21.41
CA HIS A 22 -34.01 -10.77 21.46
C HIS A 22 -34.68 -11.46 20.30
N SER A 23 -35.42 -10.73 19.48
CA SER A 23 -36.18 -11.34 18.39
C SER A 23 -35.28 -11.79 17.24
N HIS A 24 -35.61 -12.90 16.63
CA HIS A 24 -34.99 -13.36 15.38
C HIS A 24 -35.08 -12.29 14.30
N GLN A 25 -36.16 -11.52 14.33
CA GLN A 25 -36.44 -10.44 13.40
C GLN A 25 -35.44 -9.27 13.55
N PHE A 26 -35.03 -8.93 14.80
CA PHE A 26 -34.01 -7.90 15.02
C PHE A 26 -32.64 -8.33 14.47
N PHE A 27 -32.24 -9.59 14.72
CA PHE A 27 -30.96 -10.11 14.21
C PHE A 27 -30.93 -10.12 12.68
N VAL A 28 -31.96 -10.68 12.05
CA VAL A 28 -32.11 -10.72 10.59
C VAL A 28 -32.25 -9.30 10.02
N GLY A 29 -33.04 -8.46 10.66
CA GLY A 29 -33.23 -7.07 10.26
C GLY A 29 -31.94 -6.26 10.35
N SER A 30 -31.13 -6.44 11.41
CA SER A 30 -29.82 -5.78 11.56
C SER A 30 -28.83 -6.27 10.52
N LEU A 31 -28.82 -7.56 10.19
CA LEU A 31 -27.96 -8.13 9.15
C LEU A 31 -28.35 -7.58 7.77
N LEU A 32 -29.64 -7.57 7.44
CA LEU A 32 -30.15 -7.04 6.18
C LEU A 32 -29.89 -5.53 6.07
N PHE A 33 -30.14 -4.77 7.13
CA PHE A 33 -29.83 -3.34 7.17
C PHE A 33 -28.35 -3.06 6.96
N SER A 34 -27.47 -3.82 7.62
CA SER A 34 -26.03 -3.70 7.45
C SER A 34 -25.59 -4.05 6.02
N LEU A 35 -26.12 -5.13 5.45
CA LEU A 35 -25.81 -5.51 4.07
C LEU A 35 -26.32 -4.48 3.07
N THR A 36 -27.55 -3.99 3.25
CA THR A 36 -28.14 -2.95 2.38
C THR A 36 -27.37 -1.65 2.47
N THR A 37 -27.03 -1.23 3.69
CA THR A 37 -26.23 -0.02 3.92
C THR A 37 -24.83 -0.16 3.37
N ALA A 38 -24.19 -1.33 3.55
CA ALA A 38 -22.87 -1.63 2.99
C ALA A 38 -22.90 -1.59 1.46
N THR A 39 -23.94 -2.18 0.84
CA THR A 39 -24.12 -2.15 -0.62
C THR A 39 -24.36 -0.74 -1.14
N PHE A 40 -25.22 0.03 -0.47
CA PHE A 40 -25.50 1.42 -0.85
C PHE A 40 -24.26 2.31 -0.75
N LEU A 41 -23.54 2.22 0.36
CA LEU A 41 -22.29 2.99 0.54
C LEU A 41 -21.19 2.51 -0.42
N ALA A 42 -21.14 1.22 -0.74
CA ALA A 42 -20.21 0.67 -1.71
C ALA A 42 -20.40 1.26 -3.10
N ILE A 43 -21.66 1.46 -3.51
CA ILE A 43 -22.00 2.05 -4.81
C ILE A 43 -21.61 3.55 -4.84
N HIS A 44 -21.79 4.28 -3.74
CA HIS A 44 -21.61 5.74 -3.70
C HIS A 44 -20.20 6.20 -3.26
N LEU A 45 -19.47 5.41 -2.47
CA LEU A 45 -18.17 5.79 -1.89
C LEU A 45 -17.00 4.89 -2.34
N GLY A 46 -17.28 3.94 -3.24
CA GLY A 46 -16.32 2.93 -3.64
C GLY A 46 -16.45 1.64 -2.84
N PHE A 47 -16.50 0.52 -3.58
CA PHE A 47 -17.01 -0.77 -3.12
C PHE A 47 -16.32 -1.32 -1.87
N PHE A 48 -14.99 -1.21 -1.81
CA PHE A 48 -14.24 -1.94 -0.80
C PHE A 48 -14.03 -1.20 0.52
N SER A 49 -13.88 0.10 0.51
CA SER A 49 -13.67 0.88 1.75
C SER A 49 -14.82 0.75 2.74
N THR A 50 -16.05 0.61 2.22
CA THR A 50 -17.25 0.47 3.05
C THR A 50 -17.50 -0.93 3.57
N LEU A 51 -17.18 -1.97 2.81
CA LEU A 51 -17.19 -3.36 3.26
C LEU A 51 -16.25 -3.55 4.47
N PHE A 52 -15.08 -2.95 4.43
CA PHE A 52 -14.08 -3.04 5.50
C PHE A 52 -14.50 -2.34 6.79
N ILE A 53 -15.38 -1.35 6.73
CA ILE A 53 -15.94 -0.73 7.94
C ILE A 53 -17.14 -1.53 8.45
N HIS A 54 -18.04 -1.96 7.57
CA HIS A 54 -19.29 -2.62 7.96
C HIS A 54 -19.10 -4.06 8.40
N VAL A 55 -18.19 -4.82 7.79
CA VAL A 55 -17.98 -6.22 8.17
C VAL A 55 -17.43 -6.35 9.60
N PRO A 56 -16.43 -5.56 10.07
CA PRO A 56 -16.07 -5.54 11.48
C PRO A 56 -17.21 -5.10 12.39
N LEU A 57 -18.00 -4.12 11.99
CA LEU A 57 -19.14 -3.65 12.77
C LEU A 57 -20.17 -4.77 12.95
N VAL A 58 -20.51 -5.49 11.92
CA VAL A 58 -21.44 -6.62 11.95
C VAL A 58 -20.83 -7.82 12.69
N THR A 59 -19.58 -8.16 12.44
CA THR A 59 -18.95 -9.34 13.02
C THR A 59 -18.54 -9.17 14.48
N ILE A 60 -18.35 -7.95 14.96
CA ILE A 60 -17.97 -7.65 16.33
C ILE A 60 -19.17 -7.15 17.14
N CYS A 61 -19.91 -6.15 16.63
CA CYS A 61 -20.97 -5.51 17.41
C CYS A 61 -22.18 -6.41 17.60
N ILE A 62 -22.64 -7.15 16.58
CA ILE A 62 -23.80 -8.03 16.71
C ILE A 62 -23.51 -9.20 17.66
N PRO A 63 -22.41 -9.94 17.55
CA PRO A 63 -22.04 -10.97 18.51
C PRO A 63 -21.86 -10.44 19.93
N ALA A 64 -21.19 -9.29 20.11
CA ALA A 64 -20.99 -8.67 21.42
C ALA A 64 -22.34 -8.31 22.08
N LEU A 65 -23.25 -7.64 21.33
CA LEU A 65 -24.58 -7.32 21.81
C LEU A 65 -25.38 -8.57 22.16
N THR A 66 -25.28 -9.64 21.38
CA THR A 66 -25.95 -10.93 21.65
C THR A 66 -25.45 -11.57 22.94
N ILE A 67 -24.13 -11.43 23.23
CA ILE A 67 -23.56 -11.96 24.48
C ILE A 67 -23.95 -11.09 25.67
N PHE A 68 -23.87 -9.76 25.56
CA PHE A 68 -24.25 -8.83 26.64
C PHE A 68 -25.71 -8.97 27.02
N ASP A 69 -26.57 -9.23 26.05
CA ASP A 69 -28.01 -9.39 26.30
C ASP A 69 -28.37 -10.75 26.90
N ALA A 70 -27.45 -11.71 26.86
CA ALA A 70 -27.59 -13.01 27.52
C ALA A 70 -27.28 -12.95 29.02
N ALA A 71 -27.47 -11.81 29.69
CA ALA A 71 -27.13 -11.60 31.11
C ALA A 71 -27.72 -12.59 32.13
N ASP A 72 -28.66 -13.44 31.71
CA ASP A 72 -29.23 -14.51 32.54
C ASP A 72 -28.55 -15.86 32.28
N TYR A 73 -27.26 -15.92 32.51
CA TYR A 73 -26.45 -17.14 32.33
C TYR A 73 -26.82 -18.29 33.28
N ARG A 74 -27.53 -17.96 34.37
CA ARG A 74 -27.84 -18.94 35.42
C ARG A 74 -28.78 -20.05 34.95
N ASN A 75 -29.51 -19.84 33.85
CA ASN A 75 -30.48 -20.79 33.32
C ASN A 75 -30.28 -21.14 31.83
N MET A 76 -29.05 -21.19 31.36
CA MET A 76 -28.75 -21.50 29.94
C MET A 76 -29.38 -22.82 29.45
N ARG A 77 -29.49 -23.86 30.33
CA ARG A 77 -30.09 -25.14 29.98
C ARG A 77 -31.59 -25.05 29.68
N ALA A 78 -32.25 -24.03 30.19
CA ALA A 78 -33.68 -23.76 29.95
C ALA A 78 -33.92 -22.91 28.68
N TRP A 79 -32.88 -22.47 27.98
CA TRP A 79 -33.05 -21.68 26.78
C TRP A 79 -33.53 -22.56 25.59
N PRO A 80 -34.33 -21.99 24.68
CA PRO A 80 -34.62 -22.65 23.40
C PRO A 80 -33.34 -23.02 22.67
N LYS A 81 -33.29 -24.19 22.02
CA LYS A 81 -32.11 -24.70 21.29
C LYS A 81 -31.47 -23.65 20.32
N GLN A 82 -32.32 -22.90 19.62
CA GLN A 82 -31.86 -21.83 18.74
C GLN A 82 -31.09 -20.71 19.46
N ARG A 83 -31.51 -20.36 20.71
CA ARG A 83 -30.82 -19.35 21.52
C ARG A 83 -29.48 -19.88 22.03
N GLN A 84 -29.44 -21.14 22.45
CA GLN A 84 -28.21 -21.81 22.88
C GLN A 84 -27.18 -21.85 21.72
N LEU A 85 -27.66 -22.24 20.52
CA LEU A 85 -26.80 -22.29 19.33
C LEU A 85 -26.24 -20.90 18.97
N ARG A 86 -27.08 -19.86 18.94
CA ARG A 86 -26.63 -18.48 18.65
C ARG A 86 -25.61 -17.97 19.65
N PHE A 87 -25.91 -18.18 20.94
CA PHE A 87 -24.98 -17.81 22.00
C PHE A 87 -23.63 -18.56 21.83
N GLY A 88 -23.67 -19.86 21.60
CA GLY A 88 -22.50 -20.68 21.37
C GLY A 88 -21.67 -20.16 20.18
N LEU A 89 -22.31 -19.90 19.05
CA LEU A 89 -21.64 -19.34 17.86
C LEU A 89 -21.03 -17.97 18.13
N CYS A 90 -21.77 -17.06 18.76
CA CYS A 90 -21.26 -15.73 19.11
C CYS A 90 -20.12 -15.79 20.14
N ALA A 91 -20.21 -16.64 21.15
CA ALA A 91 -19.17 -16.82 22.16
C ALA A 91 -17.90 -17.42 21.54
N THR A 92 -18.04 -18.45 20.69
CA THR A 92 -16.92 -19.03 19.95
C THR A 92 -16.26 -18.00 19.04
N TRP A 93 -17.07 -17.22 18.33
CA TRP A 93 -16.56 -16.15 17.48
C TRP A 93 -15.80 -15.06 18.26
N CYS A 94 -16.38 -14.61 19.39
CA CYS A 94 -15.71 -13.62 20.25
C CYS A 94 -14.42 -14.17 20.86
N ALA A 95 -14.42 -15.43 21.31
CA ALA A 95 -13.22 -16.09 21.80
C ALA A 95 -12.15 -16.17 20.70
N PHE A 96 -12.54 -16.52 19.49
CA PHE A 96 -11.66 -16.54 18.33
C PHE A 96 -11.08 -15.13 18.02
N LEU A 97 -11.90 -14.08 18.00
CA LEU A 97 -11.45 -12.71 17.82
C LEU A 97 -10.48 -12.26 18.94
N PHE A 98 -10.72 -12.71 20.18
CA PHE A 98 -9.84 -12.41 21.30
C PHE A 98 -8.48 -13.11 21.17
N LEU A 99 -8.45 -14.32 20.64
CA LEU A 99 -7.23 -15.09 20.42
C LEU A 99 -6.48 -14.68 19.13
N ALA A 100 -7.17 -14.13 18.14
CA ALA A 100 -6.57 -13.72 16.88
C ALA A 100 -5.37 -12.76 17.02
N PRO A 101 -5.34 -11.80 17.98
CA PRO A 101 -4.16 -10.96 18.23
C PRO A 101 -2.91 -11.71 18.67
N THR A 102 -3.03 -12.91 19.18
CA THR A 102 -1.89 -13.75 19.59
C THR A 102 -1.31 -14.55 18.44
N TYR A 103 -1.98 -14.56 17.30
CA TYR A 103 -1.55 -15.32 16.14
C TYR A 103 -0.29 -14.69 15.50
N PRO A 104 0.76 -15.49 15.22
CA PRO A 104 2.07 -14.98 14.80
C PRO A 104 2.05 -14.19 13.46
N SER A 105 1.10 -14.48 12.58
CA SER A 105 0.98 -13.85 11.25
C SER A 105 0.64 -12.37 11.28
N SER A 106 0.19 -11.86 12.43
CA SER A 106 -0.13 -10.45 12.56
C SER A 106 1.07 -9.69 13.15
N GLY A 107 2.03 -9.29 12.32
CA GLY A 107 3.12 -8.41 12.71
C GLY A 107 2.60 -7.17 13.47
N ARG A 108 3.42 -6.59 14.34
CA ARG A 108 3.14 -5.26 14.88
C ARG A 108 3.35 -4.28 13.74
N SER A 109 2.28 -3.71 13.22
CA SER A 109 2.40 -2.68 12.20
C SER A 109 3.27 -1.53 12.72
N ALA A 110 4.29 -1.15 11.97
CA ALA A 110 5.11 0.01 12.24
C ALA A 110 4.29 1.32 12.31
N TYR A 111 3.11 1.34 11.70
CA TYR A 111 2.15 2.44 11.80
C TYR A 111 1.53 2.60 13.19
N MET A 112 1.42 1.52 13.96
CA MET A 112 0.93 1.58 15.34
C MET A 112 1.90 2.31 16.26
N ASN A 113 3.17 2.37 15.90
CA ASN A 113 4.19 3.11 16.60
C ASN A 113 4.46 4.46 15.91
N SER A 114 3.43 5.31 15.80
CA SER A 114 3.66 6.74 15.47
C SER A 114 4.62 7.41 16.45
N ALA A 115 4.78 6.82 17.64
CA ALA A 115 5.77 7.17 18.66
C ALA A 115 7.11 6.43 18.52
N ALA A 116 7.24 5.42 17.65
CA ALA A 116 8.53 4.79 17.42
C ALA A 116 9.48 5.81 16.78
N PRO A 117 10.72 5.91 17.26
CA PRO A 117 11.70 6.80 16.65
C PRO A 117 11.86 6.42 15.17
N LEU A 118 12.00 7.44 14.34
CA LEU A 118 12.33 7.20 12.93
C LEU A 118 13.70 6.53 12.85
N PRO A 119 13.89 5.59 11.90
CA PRO A 119 15.19 4.99 11.70
C PRO A 119 16.22 6.09 11.34
N ALA A 120 17.43 5.94 11.82
CA ALA A 120 18.53 6.75 11.35
C ALA A 120 18.75 6.49 9.86
N LEU A 121 18.87 7.55 9.08
CA LEU A 121 19.21 7.39 7.67
C LEU A 121 20.70 7.08 7.55
N PRO A 122 21.06 5.99 6.87
CA PRO A 122 22.45 5.65 6.65
C PRO A 122 23.08 6.70 5.73
N GLY A 123 24.21 7.27 6.14
CA GLY A 123 24.99 8.18 5.33
C GLY A 123 26.19 7.47 4.71
N PRO A 124 26.73 7.96 3.57
CA PRO A 124 27.99 7.50 3.03
C PRO A 124 29.13 7.95 3.97
N GLY A 125 29.60 7.05 4.81
CA GLY A 125 30.63 7.36 5.79
C GLY A 125 30.22 8.47 6.78
N ASN A 126 31.07 9.49 6.96
CA ASN A 126 30.79 10.65 7.81
C ASN A 126 30.11 11.82 7.05
N GLY A 127 29.63 11.61 5.82
CA GLY A 127 29.05 12.64 4.98
C GLY A 127 27.52 12.78 5.12
N THR A 128 27.00 13.94 4.72
CA THR A 128 25.56 14.19 4.64
C THR A 128 25.00 13.59 3.36
N VAL A 129 23.94 12.77 3.46
CA VAL A 129 23.26 12.17 2.30
C VAL A 129 22.52 13.26 1.51
N THR A 130 22.61 13.19 0.20
CA THR A 130 21.94 14.09 -0.72
C THR A 130 20.84 13.37 -1.51
N TYR A 131 19.71 14.06 -1.69
CA TYR A 131 18.49 13.48 -2.23
C TYR A 131 18.00 14.23 -3.45
N PHE A 132 17.72 13.50 -4.52
CA PHE A 132 16.99 13.99 -5.68
C PHE A 132 15.55 13.48 -5.62
N ILE A 133 14.59 14.38 -5.45
CA ILE A 133 13.17 14.03 -5.42
C ILE A 133 12.57 14.33 -6.79
N ALA A 134 12.06 13.29 -7.46
CA ALA A 134 11.36 13.40 -8.73
C ALA A 134 9.87 13.10 -8.57
N ALA A 135 9.03 13.76 -9.35
CA ALA A 135 7.62 13.43 -9.45
C ALA A 135 7.05 13.74 -10.84
N ASN A 136 6.10 12.89 -11.28
CA ASN A 136 5.25 13.15 -12.44
C ASN A 136 3.81 13.34 -11.94
N LEU A 137 3.20 14.47 -12.29
CA LEU A 137 1.85 14.81 -11.84
C LEU A 137 0.94 15.18 -13.02
N TYR A 138 -0.31 14.73 -12.96
CA TYR A 138 -1.34 15.00 -13.95
C TYR A 138 -2.72 15.05 -13.31
N ASP A 139 -3.50 16.12 -13.60
CA ASP A 139 -4.85 16.37 -13.06
C ASP A 139 -4.98 16.09 -11.55
N TYR A 140 -4.01 16.60 -10.79
CA TYR A 140 -3.80 16.27 -9.39
C TYR A 140 -4.18 17.40 -8.41
N ALA A 141 -4.88 18.45 -8.88
CA ALA A 141 -5.17 19.65 -8.08
C ALA A 141 -5.90 19.35 -6.77
N ALA A 142 -6.85 18.41 -6.76
CA ALA A 142 -7.62 18.07 -5.57
C ALA A 142 -6.73 17.47 -4.45
N HIS A 143 -5.64 16.82 -4.80
CA HIS A 143 -4.79 16.07 -3.89
C HIS A 143 -3.48 16.80 -3.54
N LEU A 144 -3.10 17.73 -4.40
CA LEU A 144 -1.82 18.46 -4.33
C LEU A 144 -1.61 19.19 -2.98
N PRO A 145 -2.62 19.81 -2.32
CA PRO A 145 -2.42 20.43 -1.00
C PRO A 145 -1.99 19.45 0.09
N ALA A 146 -2.51 18.22 0.07
CA ALA A 146 -2.09 17.18 1.02
C ALA A 146 -0.67 16.68 0.69
N TRP A 147 -0.40 16.45 -0.59
CA TRP A 147 0.88 16.00 -1.11
C TRP A 147 2.01 17.00 -0.81
N THR A 148 1.83 18.28 -1.12
CA THR A 148 2.83 19.32 -0.87
C THR A 148 3.10 19.52 0.61
N ARG A 149 2.08 19.35 1.48
CA ARG A 149 2.29 19.37 2.93
C ARG A 149 3.21 18.25 3.39
N GLN A 150 2.98 17.01 2.92
CA GLN A 150 3.83 15.86 3.26
C GLN A 150 5.26 16.04 2.69
N MET A 151 5.37 16.54 1.46
CA MET A 151 6.64 16.83 0.81
C MET A 151 7.46 17.86 1.60
N ARG A 152 6.84 18.93 2.08
CA ARG A 152 7.53 19.94 2.92
C ARG A 152 8.02 19.36 4.25
N MET A 153 7.25 18.44 4.86
CA MET A 153 7.69 17.75 6.07
C MET A 153 8.87 16.83 5.80
N LEU A 154 8.84 16.11 4.68
CA LEU A 154 9.94 15.26 4.22
C LEU A 154 11.21 16.09 4.00
N ILE A 155 11.14 17.16 3.21
CA ILE A 155 12.26 18.04 2.89
C ILE A 155 12.87 18.65 4.17
N ARG A 156 12.00 19.11 5.10
CA ARG A 156 12.47 19.66 6.38
C ARG A 156 13.26 18.64 7.19
N HIS A 157 12.85 17.36 7.15
CA HIS A 157 13.53 16.28 7.88
C HIS A 157 14.86 15.89 7.22
N LEU A 158 14.92 15.88 5.87
CA LEU A 158 16.13 15.55 5.11
C LEU A 158 17.18 16.69 5.10
N GLY A 159 16.77 17.91 5.45
CA GLY A 159 17.53 19.13 5.31
C GLY A 159 17.34 19.77 3.93
N PRO A 160 16.80 21.01 3.86
CA PRO A 160 16.53 21.71 2.59
C PRO A 160 17.74 21.81 1.67
N GLU A 161 18.92 21.97 2.25
CA GLU A 161 20.22 22.09 1.55
C GLU A 161 20.66 20.78 0.88
N ASN A 162 20.16 19.64 1.36
CA ASN A 162 20.51 18.31 0.90
C ASN A 162 19.56 17.80 -0.20
N VAL A 163 18.49 18.56 -0.49
CA VAL A 163 17.42 18.13 -1.38
C VAL A 163 17.42 18.95 -2.67
N PHE A 164 17.15 18.27 -3.78
CA PHE A 164 16.71 18.87 -5.03
C PHE A 164 15.35 18.29 -5.42
N VAL A 165 14.38 19.16 -5.76
CA VAL A 165 13.04 18.72 -6.17
C VAL A 165 12.85 18.99 -7.66
N SER A 166 12.54 17.94 -8.43
CA SER A 166 12.22 18.02 -9.86
C SER A 166 10.81 17.47 -10.10
N ILE A 167 9.91 18.34 -10.54
CA ILE A 167 8.53 17.95 -10.85
C ILE A 167 8.29 18.19 -12.34
N TYR A 168 7.76 17.16 -13.01
CA TYR A 168 7.24 17.28 -14.36
C TYR A 168 5.71 17.17 -14.33
N GLU A 169 5.05 18.18 -14.84
CA GLU A 169 3.60 18.24 -14.99
C GLU A 169 3.23 17.98 -16.44
N SER A 170 2.38 16.97 -16.69
CA SER A 170 2.08 16.44 -18.02
C SER A 170 0.72 16.90 -18.57
N ASN A 171 0.59 18.18 -18.91
CA ASN A 171 -0.59 18.77 -19.57
C ASN A 171 -1.92 18.65 -18.82
N SER A 172 -1.94 18.87 -17.51
CA SER A 172 -3.16 18.92 -16.71
C SER A 172 -4.18 19.95 -17.23
N HIS A 173 -5.44 19.59 -17.11
CA HIS A 173 -6.58 20.42 -17.47
C HIS A 173 -7.16 21.20 -16.26
N ASP A 174 -6.82 20.77 -15.05
CA ASP A 174 -7.28 21.35 -13.81
C ASP A 174 -6.31 22.43 -13.28
N ARG A 175 -6.44 22.80 -12.00
CA ARG A 175 -5.58 23.80 -11.35
C ARG A 175 -4.19 23.29 -10.94
N THR A 176 -3.78 22.08 -11.35
CA THR A 176 -2.48 21.48 -10.97
C THR A 176 -1.33 22.42 -11.29
N LYS A 177 -1.29 23.00 -12.50
CA LYS A 177 -0.23 23.93 -12.91
C LYS A 177 -0.09 25.13 -11.98
N ALA A 178 -1.21 25.79 -11.65
CA ALA A 178 -1.21 26.94 -10.76
C ALA A 178 -0.71 26.60 -9.36
N LEU A 179 -1.20 25.50 -8.79
CA LEU A 179 -0.78 25.03 -7.46
C LEU A 179 0.70 24.59 -7.43
N LEU A 180 1.22 24.04 -8.51
CA LEU A 180 2.64 23.69 -8.62
C LEU A 180 3.54 24.93 -8.68
N LEU A 181 3.12 26.01 -9.35
CA LEU A 181 3.85 27.28 -9.31
C LEU A 181 3.87 27.91 -7.91
N GLU A 182 2.75 27.83 -7.18
CA GLU A 182 2.71 28.26 -5.78
C GLU A 182 3.68 27.41 -4.92
N PHE A 183 3.69 26.11 -5.12
CA PHE A 183 4.59 25.20 -4.41
C PHE A 183 6.05 25.47 -4.76
N GLN A 184 6.37 25.73 -6.03
CA GLN A 184 7.69 26.14 -6.49
C GLN A 184 8.18 27.40 -5.76
N GLY A 185 7.32 28.42 -5.63
CA GLY A 185 7.62 29.63 -4.85
C GLY A 185 7.92 29.30 -3.39
N GLN A 186 7.12 28.41 -2.76
CA GLN A 186 7.36 27.99 -1.38
C GLN A 186 8.69 27.24 -1.21
N LEU A 187 9.07 26.37 -2.16
CA LEU A 187 10.36 25.68 -2.15
C LEU A 187 11.52 26.66 -2.24
N SER A 188 11.43 27.63 -3.17
CA SER A 188 12.47 28.63 -3.39
C SER A 188 12.64 29.53 -2.17
N LEU A 189 11.54 29.98 -1.55
CA LEU A 189 11.57 30.75 -0.29
C LEU A 189 12.18 29.96 0.87
N GLY A 190 11.95 28.62 0.87
CA GLY A 190 12.54 27.70 1.84
C GLY A 190 14.00 27.32 1.57
N GLY A 191 14.67 27.92 0.57
CA GLY A 191 16.04 27.60 0.20
C GLY A 191 16.25 26.25 -0.47
N VAL A 192 15.16 25.59 -0.91
CA VAL A 192 15.21 24.30 -1.58
C VAL A 192 15.49 24.49 -3.06
N ARG A 193 16.53 23.85 -3.58
CA ARG A 193 16.79 23.82 -5.02
C ARG A 193 15.70 23.02 -5.72
N ASN A 194 15.13 23.59 -6.76
CA ASN A 194 13.98 22.95 -7.41
C ASN A 194 13.88 23.30 -8.90
N ARG A 195 13.15 22.45 -9.63
CA ARG A 195 12.68 22.67 -10.99
C ARG A 195 11.24 22.13 -11.08
N VAL A 196 10.33 22.98 -11.49
CA VAL A 196 8.97 22.59 -11.89
C VAL A 196 8.84 22.84 -13.37
N LEU A 197 8.75 21.77 -14.16
CA LEU A 197 8.55 21.84 -15.61
C LEU A 197 7.07 21.60 -15.89
N LEU A 198 6.41 22.64 -16.39
CA LEU A 198 5.02 22.57 -16.85
C LEU A 198 5.02 22.28 -18.36
N ASP A 199 4.37 21.20 -18.75
CA ASP A 199 4.29 20.86 -20.16
C ASP A 199 3.32 21.78 -20.90
N THR A 200 3.79 22.31 -22.04
CA THR A 200 3.02 23.14 -22.96
C THR A 200 2.94 22.55 -24.36
N ASP A 201 3.56 21.39 -24.60
CA ASP A 201 3.75 20.80 -25.92
C ASP A 201 2.46 20.28 -26.57
N GLY A 202 1.33 20.31 -25.84
CA GLY A 202 0.06 19.80 -26.34
C GLY A 202 0.05 18.29 -26.61
N ARG A 203 1.14 17.59 -26.29
CA ARG A 203 1.13 16.11 -26.34
C ARG A 203 0.13 15.62 -25.32
N ARG A 204 -1.01 15.20 -25.79
CA ARG A 204 -2.08 14.69 -24.95
C ARG A 204 -1.79 13.24 -24.63
N ARG A 205 -2.23 12.81 -23.44
CA ARG A 205 -2.49 11.39 -23.14
C ARG A 205 -3.63 10.86 -24.02
N GLU A 206 -3.70 11.25 -25.29
CA GLU A 206 -4.71 10.77 -26.20
C GLU A 206 -4.47 9.29 -26.47
N GLY A 207 -5.50 8.51 -26.19
CA GLY A 207 -5.55 7.11 -26.57
C GLY A 207 -5.08 6.12 -25.50
N TRP A 208 -5.62 6.17 -24.29
CA TRP A 208 -5.54 5.02 -23.37
C TRP A 208 -6.00 3.71 -24.00
N GLN A 209 -6.64 3.77 -25.18
CA GLN A 209 -7.15 2.63 -25.94
C GLN A 209 -6.31 2.28 -27.17
N SER A 210 -5.38 3.12 -27.59
CA SER A 210 -4.49 2.84 -28.70
C SER A 210 -3.13 2.34 -28.21
N ASN A 211 -2.74 1.16 -28.63
CA ASN A 211 -1.43 0.52 -28.53
C ASN A 211 -0.65 0.76 -27.22
N GLY A 212 -0.70 -0.22 -26.31
CA GLY A 212 -0.03 -0.17 -25.00
C GLY A 212 1.44 0.30 -25.05
N HIS A 213 2.12 0.05 -26.16
CA HIS A 213 3.50 0.46 -26.41
C HIS A 213 3.69 1.99 -26.49
N GLU A 214 2.85 2.73 -27.22
CA GLU A 214 2.97 4.20 -27.31
C GLU A 214 2.73 4.86 -25.97
N ARG A 215 1.82 4.32 -25.17
CA ARG A 215 1.57 4.79 -23.80
C ARG A 215 2.79 4.56 -22.91
N VAL A 216 3.39 3.37 -22.95
CA VAL A 216 4.57 3.04 -22.14
C VAL A 216 5.74 3.96 -22.53
N GLN A 217 5.98 4.16 -23.83
CA GLN A 217 7.03 5.08 -24.30
C GLN A 217 6.77 6.53 -23.86
N TYR A 218 5.51 7.00 -23.95
CA TYR A 218 5.14 8.32 -23.45
C TYR A 218 5.43 8.47 -21.95
N MET A 219 5.06 7.47 -21.13
CA MET A 219 5.32 7.49 -19.69
C MET A 219 6.83 7.46 -19.39
N ALA A 220 7.60 6.69 -20.16
CA ALA A 220 9.05 6.66 -20.07
C ALA A 220 9.67 8.04 -20.34
N ASP A 221 9.22 8.73 -21.39
CA ASP A 221 9.68 10.07 -21.73
C ASP A 221 9.38 11.07 -20.59
N MET A 222 8.17 11.00 -20.01
CA MET A 222 7.77 11.87 -18.89
C MET A 222 8.66 11.66 -17.66
N ARG A 223 8.98 10.40 -17.34
CA ARG A 223 9.89 10.08 -16.21
C ARG A 223 11.30 10.56 -16.48
N ASN A 224 11.82 10.39 -17.69
CA ASN A 224 13.13 10.89 -18.06
C ASN A 224 13.18 12.42 -17.99
N ARG A 225 12.10 13.13 -18.39
CA ARG A 225 12.00 14.59 -18.24
C ARG A 225 12.12 15.05 -16.77
N ALA A 226 11.50 14.30 -15.83
CA ALA A 226 11.65 14.60 -14.43
C ALA A 226 13.08 14.38 -13.93
N LEU A 227 13.86 13.50 -14.56
CA LEU A 227 15.25 13.18 -14.20
C LEU A 227 16.30 14.03 -14.96
N GLU A 228 15.93 14.81 -15.99
CA GLU A 228 16.87 15.62 -16.77
C GLU A 228 17.87 16.43 -15.90
N PRO A 229 17.45 17.10 -14.79
CA PRO A 229 18.42 17.87 -14.00
C PRO A 229 19.56 17.06 -13.38
N LEU A 230 19.40 15.71 -13.27
CA LEU A 230 20.51 14.85 -12.86
C LEU A 230 21.65 14.84 -13.88
N HIS A 231 21.33 15.02 -15.17
CA HIS A 231 22.27 14.91 -16.29
C HIS A 231 22.79 16.26 -16.75
N ASP A 232 21.95 17.31 -16.72
CA ASP A 232 22.22 18.62 -17.34
C ASP A 232 23.05 19.59 -16.47
N GLY A 233 23.65 19.08 -15.41
CA GLY A 233 24.65 19.87 -14.71
C GLY A 233 24.12 20.70 -13.57
N LEU A 234 23.68 20.05 -12.55
CA LEU A 234 23.70 20.63 -11.20
C LEU A 234 25.15 20.91 -10.75
N ARG A 235 25.99 21.44 -11.68
CA ARG A 235 27.39 21.88 -11.51
C ARG A 235 28.24 20.88 -10.70
N GLY A 236 28.25 19.60 -11.12
CA GLY A 236 29.09 18.58 -10.50
C GLY A 236 28.62 18.05 -9.14
N LYS A 237 27.44 18.42 -8.68
CA LYS A 237 26.85 17.83 -7.47
C LYS A 237 26.21 16.47 -7.81
N ARG A 238 26.71 15.41 -7.18
CA ARG A 238 26.07 14.08 -7.21
C ARG A 238 25.02 13.99 -6.12
N PHE A 239 24.03 13.18 -6.38
CA PHE A 239 23.05 12.75 -5.37
C PHE A 239 23.36 11.31 -4.97
N ASP A 240 23.07 10.98 -3.71
CA ASP A 240 23.23 9.63 -3.20
C ASP A 240 21.97 8.81 -3.43
N ARG A 241 20.80 9.47 -3.37
CA ARG A 241 19.50 8.81 -3.50
C ARG A 241 18.58 9.58 -4.44
N ILE A 242 17.81 8.85 -5.24
CA ILE A 242 16.68 9.37 -6.01
C ILE A 242 15.41 8.84 -5.36
N ILE A 243 14.43 9.70 -5.09
CA ILE A 243 13.09 9.31 -4.62
C ILE A 243 12.11 9.74 -5.69
N PHE A 244 11.47 8.78 -6.33
CA PHE A 244 10.51 9.05 -7.39
C PHE A 244 9.09 8.80 -6.91
N PHE A 245 8.21 9.79 -7.07
CA PHE A 245 6.81 9.72 -6.70
C PHE A 245 5.91 9.69 -7.93
N ASN A 246 4.90 8.84 -7.89
CA ASN A 246 3.69 9.01 -8.68
C ASN A 246 2.74 10.01 -7.98
N ASP A 247 1.57 10.21 -8.57
CA ASP A 247 0.46 10.99 -8.05
C ASP A 247 -0.28 10.22 -6.93
N VAL A 248 0.40 9.96 -5.81
CA VAL A 248 -0.08 9.16 -4.68
C VAL A 248 -0.16 9.94 -3.38
N TYR A 249 -1.08 9.52 -2.49
CA TYR A 249 -1.06 9.90 -1.08
C TYR A 249 0.04 9.13 -0.35
N PHE A 250 0.80 9.82 0.47
CA PHE A 250 1.87 9.22 1.28
C PHE A 250 2.00 9.91 2.65
N ASP A 251 2.72 9.29 3.56
CA ASP A 251 3.17 9.88 4.81
C ASP A 251 4.69 10.09 4.75
N TRP A 252 5.18 11.29 5.05
CA TRP A 252 6.60 11.59 4.98
C TRP A 252 7.47 10.66 5.83
N LYS A 253 6.94 10.17 6.98
CA LYS A 253 7.65 9.23 7.85
C LYS A 253 7.82 7.86 7.18
N SER A 254 6.87 7.44 6.35
CA SER A 254 7.00 6.19 5.59
C SER A 254 8.12 6.29 4.55
N ILE A 255 8.36 7.47 3.98
CA ILE A 255 9.48 7.68 3.06
C ILE A 255 10.83 7.57 3.78
N ILE A 256 10.92 8.04 5.03
CA ILE A 256 12.14 7.81 5.84
C ILE A 256 12.37 6.32 6.07
N ARG A 257 11.31 5.53 6.31
CA ARG A 257 11.42 4.07 6.40
C ARG A 257 11.81 3.43 5.08
N LEU A 258 11.32 3.95 3.95
CA LEU A 258 11.73 3.50 2.62
C LEU A 258 13.24 3.67 2.43
N LEU A 259 13.76 4.84 2.74
CA LEU A 259 15.19 5.15 2.65
C LEU A 259 16.06 4.31 3.59
N ALA A 260 15.50 3.84 4.70
CA ALA A 260 16.17 2.99 5.68
C ALA A 260 16.00 1.48 5.41
N THR A 261 15.37 1.09 4.29
CA THR A 261 15.20 -0.31 3.91
C THR A 261 16.55 -1.03 3.90
N LYS A 262 16.63 -2.18 4.61
CA LYS A 262 17.90 -2.95 4.75
C LYS A 262 19.09 -2.09 5.23
N GLY A 263 18.83 -1.09 6.10
CA GLY A 263 19.88 -0.18 6.57
C GLY A 263 20.38 0.78 5.48
N GLY A 264 19.59 1.01 4.42
CA GLY A 264 19.96 1.82 3.25
C GLY A 264 20.77 1.07 2.20
N ASP A 265 20.99 -0.23 2.39
CA ASP A 265 21.73 -1.08 1.46
C ASP A 265 20.77 -1.69 0.41
N PHE A 266 20.47 -0.90 -0.61
CA PHE A 266 19.61 -1.28 -1.73
C PHE A 266 19.99 -0.54 -3.01
N ASP A 267 19.71 -1.16 -4.14
CA ASP A 267 19.77 -0.54 -5.47
C ASP A 267 18.43 0.10 -5.82
N LEU A 268 17.33 -0.55 -5.43
CA LEU A 268 15.96 -0.07 -5.56
C LEU A 268 15.12 -0.52 -4.35
N ALA A 269 14.38 0.39 -3.75
CA ALA A 269 13.39 0.08 -2.72
C ALA A 269 12.05 0.74 -3.05
N CYS A 270 10.95 -0.01 -2.95
CA CYS A 270 9.61 0.47 -3.27
C CYS A 270 8.67 0.34 -2.08
N GLY A 271 7.57 1.12 -2.10
CA GLY A 271 6.45 0.91 -1.20
C GLY A 271 5.49 -0.18 -1.68
N LEU A 272 4.30 -0.19 -1.08
CA LEU A 272 3.12 -0.87 -1.58
C LEU A 272 2.08 0.19 -1.92
N ASP A 273 1.56 0.17 -3.13
CA ASP A 273 0.53 1.08 -3.59
C ASP A 273 -0.84 0.41 -3.62
N PHE A 274 -1.85 1.16 -3.25
CA PHE A 274 -3.21 0.65 -3.11
C PHE A 274 -4.20 1.46 -3.91
N ASP A 275 -5.02 0.73 -4.68
CA ASP A 275 -6.23 1.26 -5.30
C ASP A 275 -7.27 0.14 -5.44
N GLY A 276 -8.55 0.50 -5.62
CA GLY A 276 -9.61 -0.48 -5.74
C GLY A 276 -9.63 -1.48 -4.58
N ILE A 277 -9.38 -2.74 -4.86
CA ILE A 277 -9.53 -3.85 -3.91
C ILE A 277 -8.27 -4.21 -3.13
N GLY A 278 -7.12 -3.71 -3.55
CA GLY A 278 -5.86 -4.12 -2.92
C GLY A 278 -4.62 -3.49 -3.51
N LEU A 279 -3.60 -4.31 -3.72
CA LEU A 279 -2.36 -3.91 -4.36
C LEU A 279 -2.64 -3.49 -5.81
N TYR A 280 -2.24 -2.27 -6.17
CA TYR A 280 -2.59 -1.72 -7.48
C TYR A 280 -1.61 -2.16 -8.57
N ASP A 281 -0.32 -1.91 -8.38
CA ASP A 281 0.68 -2.09 -9.44
C ASP A 281 1.20 -3.53 -9.52
N THR A 282 0.28 -4.46 -9.77
CA THR A 282 0.62 -5.87 -9.99
C THR A 282 1.25 -6.13 -11.36
N TRP A 283 1.21 -5.13 -12.24
CA TRP A 283 1.82 -5.23 -13.57
C TRP A 283 3.34 -5.10 -13.53
N VAL A 284 3.88 -4.29 -12.62
CA VAL A 284 5.32 -4.03 -12.50
C VAL A 284 6.02 -4.98 -11.55
N ILE A 285 5.38 -5.27 -10.42
CA ILE A 285 6.03 -6.02 -9.36
C ILE A 285 6.18 -7.52 -9.72
N ARG A 286 7.37 -8.06 -9.48
CA ARG A 286 7.65 -9.50 -9.54
C ARG A 286 8.28 -9.94 -8.23
N ASP A 287 7.84 -11.06 -7.70
CA ASP A 287 8.46 -11.65 -6.50
C ASP A 287 9.92 -12.04 -6.75
N SER A 288 10.55 -12.59 -5.74
CA SER A 288 11.97 -12.98 -5.83
C SER A 288 12.25 -14.12 -6.83
N CYS A 289 11.20 -14.84 -7.23
CA CYS A 289 11.21 -15.88 -8.25
C CYS A 289 10.80 -15.39 -9.65
N GLY A 290 10.63 -14.10 -9.82
CA GLY A 290 10.18 -13.50 -11.08
C GLY A 290 8.69 -13.72 -11.39
N GLN A 291 7.90 -14.20 -10.41
CA GLN A 291 6.47 -14.43 -10.58
C GLN A 291 5.66 -13.15 -10.36
N ARG A 292 4.50 -13.07 -11.00
CA ARG A 292 3.57 -11.96 -10.80
C ARG A 292 2.92 -12.02 -9.41
N THR A 293 2.54 -10.86 -8.93
CA THR A 293 1.77 -10.68 -7.70
C THR A 293 0.28 -10.53 -8.01
N LYS A 294 -0.56 -10.62 -7.00
CA LYS A 294 -2.00 -10.42 -7.11
C LYS A 294 -2.48 -9.22 -6.27
N GLU A 295 -3.65 -8.68 -6.64
CA GLU A 295 -4.23 -7.52 -5.97
C GLU A 295 -4.61 -7.78 -4.51
N ILE A 296 -5.07 -9.00 -4.19
CA ILE A 296 -5.54 -9.36 -2.85
C ILE A 296 -4.47 -10.09 -2.04
N TRP A 297 -4.56 -9.96 -0.71
CA TRP A 297 -3.67 -10.65 0.23
C TRP A 297 -3.66 -12.18 0.07
N PRO A 298 -2.50 -12.85 0.20
CA PRO A 298 -1.14 -12.32 0.31
C PRO A 298 -0.60 -12.01 -1.09
N TYR A 299 -0.21 -10.78 -1.33
CA TYR A 299 0.15 -10.28 -2.66
C TYR A 299 1.18 -11.14 -3.40
N PHE A 300 2.09 -11.75 -2.66
CA PHE A 300 3.19 -12.60 -3.13
C PHE A 300 2.88 -14.09 -2.93
N SER A 301 1.69 -14.55 -3.30
CA SER A 301 1.18 -15.88 -2.93
C SER A 301 2.03 -17.06 -3.43
N LEU A 302 2.81 -16.88 -4.50
CA LEU A 302 3.66 -17.91 -5.08
C LEU A 302 5.05 -17.99 -4.42
N ASP A 303 5.43 -17.01 -3.61
CA ASP A 303 6.70 -17.00 -2.87
C ASP A 303 6.45 -17.09 -1.35
N PRO A 304 6.59 -18.25 -0.72
CA PRO A 304 6.37 -18.43 0.72
C PRO A 304 7.29 -17.56 1.59
N VAL A 305 8.50 -17.27 1.12
CA VAL A 305 9.47 -16.42 1.85
C VAL A 305 8.96 -14.98 1.86
N ALA A 306 8.47 -14.49 0.72
CA ALA A 306 7.88 -13.18 0.60
C ALA A 306 6.58 -13.05 1.43
N VAL A 307 5.73 -14.09 1.45
CA VAL A 307 4.50 -14.12 2.29
C VAL A 307 4.87 -13.99 3.77
N GLU A 308 5.87 -14.70 4.24
CA GLU A 308 6.30 -14.63 5.65
C GLU A 308 6.91 -13.27 5.98
N ALA A 309 7.74 -12.70 5.12
CA ALA A 309 8.26 -11.35 5.27
C ALA A 309 7.14 -10.30 5.28
N LEU A 310 6.14 -10.44 4.40
CA LEU A 310 4.95 -9.57 4.36
C LEU A 310 4.16 -9.60 5.68
N ARG A 311 4.02 -10.79 6.30
CA ARG A 311 3.36 -10.95 7.61
C ARG A 311 4.08 -10.24 8.73
N ARG A 312 5.42 -10.26 8.70
CA ARG A 312 6.27 -9.59 9.68
C ARG A 312 6.49 -8.12 9.40
N GLU A 313 6.01 -7.63 8.25
CA GLU A 313 6.30 -6.30 7.74
C GLU A 313 7.82 -6.05 7.54
N ASP A 314 8.57 -7.11 7.27
CA ASP A 314 9.98 -7.05 6.91
C ASP A 314 10.15 -6.68 5.43
N PRO A 315 11.25 -6.03 5.04
CA PRO A 315 11.56 -5.78 3.64
C PRO A 315 11.63 -7.09 2.83
N ILE A 316 10.82 -7.17 1.78
CA ILE A 316 10.67 -8.31 0.89
C ILE A 316 11.62 -8.14 -0.29
N GLU A 317 12.44 -9.16 -0.55
CA GLU A 317 13.25 -9.19 -1.75
C GLU A 317 12.38 -9.50 -2.96
N VAL A 318 12.55 -8.75 -4.04
CA VAL A 318 11.74 -8.85 -5.27
C VAL A 318 12.63 -8.76 -6.50
N ALA A 319 12.18 -9.25 -7.66
CA ALA A 319 12.91 -9.07 -8.89
C ALA A 319 12.72 -7.66 -9.46
N THR A 320 11.51 -7.13 -9.42
CA THR A 320 11.20 -5.77 -9.87
C THR A 320 10.14 -5.14 -8.99
N CYS A 321 10.12 -3.82 -8.89
CA CYS A 321 9.04 -3.08 -8.25
C CYS A 321 9.00 -1.61 -8.68
N TRP A 322 7.85 -0.96 -8.42
CA TRP A 322 7.68 0.50 -8.50
C TRP A 322 6.70 0.99 -7.43
N ASN A 323 5.44 0.57 -7.52
CA ASN A 323 4.39 0.68 -6.50
C ASN A 323 4.20 2.10 -5.94
N GLY A 324 4.02 3.07 -6.85
CA GLY A 324 3.65 4.45 -6.54
C GLY A 324 4.76 5.32 -5.94
N VAL A 325 5.75 4.74 -5.27
CA VAL A 325 6.95 5.41 -4.78
C VAL A 325 8.15 4.46 -4.81
N ALA A 326 9.26 4.95 -5.37
CA ALA A 326 10.51 4.20 -5.51
C ALA A 326 11.70 5.04 -5.05
N ALA A 327 12.62 4.43 -4.30
CA ALA A 327 13.89 5.01 -3.92
C ALA A 327 15.03 4.22 -4.57
N PHE A 328 15.94 4.91 -5.24
CA PHE A 328 17.07 4.32 -5.95
C PHE A 328 18.41 4.75 -5.36
N ASP A 329 19.41 3.89 -5.47
CA ASP A 329 20.78 4.35 -5.47
C ASP A 329 21.01 5.20 -6.72
N ALA A 330 21.39 6.46 -6.54
CA ALA A 330 21.50 7.41 -7.64
C ALA A 330 22.61 7.05 -8.65
N ASN A 331 23.57 6.21 -8.25
CA ASN A 331 24.65 5.78 -9.14
C ASN A 331 24.14 5.03 -10.38
N TRP A 332 22.97 4.41 -10.32
CA TRP A 332 22.34 3.78 -11.48
C TRP A 332 22.02 4.77 -12.62
N PHE A 333 21.72 6.01 -12.29
CA PHE A 333 21.30 7.05 -13.22
C PHE A 333 22.39 8.10 -13.53
N LEU A 334 23.54 8.00 -12.89
CA LEU A 334 24.62 8.98 -13.03
C LEU A 334 25.77 8.43 -13.88
N PRO A 335 26.48 9.30 -14.60
CA PRO A 335 27.73 8.90 -15.28
C PRO A 335 28.75 8.33 -14.29
N PRO A 336 29.58 7.35 -14.72
CA PRO A 336 30.63 6.83 -13.88
C PRO A 336 31.69 7.90 -13.55
N ILE A 337 32.04 7.97 -12.28
CA ILE A 337 33.22 8.76 -11.82
C ILE A 337 34.07 7.83 -10.96
N PRO A 338 35.34 7.64 -11.24
CA PRO A 338 36.20 6.83 -10.39
C PRO A 338 36.20 7.32 -8.94
N PRO A 339 36.13 6.45 -7.93
CA PRO A 339 36.15 4.99 -8.02
C PRO A 339 34.79 4.32 -8.32
N PHE A 340 33.72 5.12 -8.47
CA PHE A 340 32.39 4.59 -8.75
C PHE A 340 32.29 4.16 -10.22
N THR A 341 32.03 2.90 -10.44
CA THR A 341 31.73 2.36 -11.78
C THR A 341 30.22 2.30 -11.95
N THR A 342 29.68 2.87 -13.02
CA THR A 342 28.32 2.52 -13.42
C THR A 342 28.30 1.05 -13.87
N PRO A 343 27.19 0.36 -13.60
CA PRO A 343 26.96 -0.94 -14.21
C PRO A 343 27.12 -0.90 -15.74
N LYS A 344 27.44 -2.01 -16.35
CA LYS A 344 27.58 -2.15 -17.81
C LYS A 344 26.44 -1.41 -18.54
N GLY A 345 26.73 -0.63 -19.57
CA GLY A 345 25.72 0.00 -20.40
C GLY A 345 25.40 1.48 -20.12
N GLY A 346 26.13 2.15 -19.21
CA GLY A 346 25.92 3.59 -18.90
C GLY A 346 24.73 3.86 -17.96
N PRO A 347 24.33 5.14 -17.77
CA PRO A 347 23.20 5.49 -16.91
C PRO A 347 21.89 4.84 -17.32
N LEU A 348 21.08 4.42 -16.36
CA LEU A 348 19.71 3.95 -16.60
C LEU A 348 18.84 5.06 -17.16
N LYS A 349 17.89 4.69 -18.00
CA LYS A 349 16.81 5.54 -18.51
C LYS A 349 15.52 4.73 -18.58
N PHE A 350 14.41 5.37 -18.32
CA PHE A 350 13.11 4.77 -18.62
C PHE A 350 12.95 4.60 -20.13
N ARG A 351 12.38 3.49 -20.53
CA ARG A 351 12.15 3.15 -21.95
C ARG A 351 10.88 2.34 -22.13
N GLY A 352 10.32 2.36 -23.32
CA GLY A 352 9.39 1.37 -23.78
C GLY A 352 10.14 0.22 -24.47
N ASP A 353 9.42 -0.87 -24.74
CA ASP A 353 9.92 -1.99 -25.52
C ASP A 353 8.88 -2.41 -26.56
N THR A 354 9.30 -2.69 -27.78
CA THR A 354 8.41 -3.10 -28.88
C THR A 354 8.11 -4.60 -28.89
N VAL A 355 9.01 -5.38 -28.34
CA VAL A 355 8.91 -6.85 -28.32
C VAL A 355 8.09 -7.31 -27.12
N CYS A 356 8.30 -6.65 -25.98
CA CYS A 356 7.63 -6.92 -24.73
C CYS A 356 6.92 -5.65 -24.23
N PRO A 357 5.61 -5.48 -24.37
CA PRO A 357 4.89 -4.28 -24.00
C PRO A 357 4.69 -4.17 -22.48
N GLU A 358 5.75 -4.43 -21.70
CA GLU A 358 5.75 -4.25 -20.26
C GLU A 358 5.88 -2.76 -19.88
N SER A 359 5.54 -2.45 -18.63
CA SER A 359 5.65 -1.10 -18.09
C SER A 359 7.09 -0.59 -18.12
N GLU A 360 7.27 0.70 -18.41
CA GLU A 360 8.55 1.39 -18.29
C GLU A 360 9.17 1.27 -16.89
N CYS A 361 8.33 1.10 -15.88
CA CYS A 361 8.75 0.89 -14.50
C CYS A 361 9.26 -0.52 -14.24
N PHE A 362 8.66 -1.53 -14.90
CA PHE A 362 9.17 -2.89 -14.89
C PHE A 362 10.56 -2.96 -15.56
N LEU A 363 10.69 -2.32 -16.72
CA LEU A 363 11.91 -2.35 -17.52
C LEU A 363 13.12 -1.73 -16.79
N ILE A 364 12.93 -0.83 -15.84
CA ILE A 364 14.04 -0.33 -15.00
C ILE A 364 14.63 -1.46 -14.14
N GLY A 365 13.80 -2.23 -13.44
CA GLY A 365 14.27 -3.38 -12.65
C GLY A 365 14.88 -4.46 -13.53
N TYR A 366 14.26 -4.75 -14.66
CA TYR A 366 14.76 -5.69 -15.67
C TYR A 366 16.16 -5.28 -16.18
N ASP A 367 16.35 -4.01 -16.55
CA ASP A 367 17.64 -3.48 -17.00
C ASP A 367 18.71 -3.54 -15.89
N MET A 368 18.33 -3.44 -14.62
CA MET A 368 19.27 -3.68 -13.50
C MET A 368 19.77 -5.11 -13.49
N HIS A 369 18.88 -6.10 -13.68
CA HIS A 369 19.29 -7.52 -13.76
C HIS A 369 20.24 -7.77 -14.94
N LEU A 370 19.92 -7.29 -16.13
CA LEU A 370 20.75 -7.44 -17.33
C LEU A 370 22.18 -6.90 -17.12
N ARG A 371 22.30 -5.80 -16.35
CA ARG A 371 23.59 -5.13 -16.13
C ARG A 371 24.42 -5.74 -15.01
N THR A 372 23.79 -6.40 -14.06
CA THR A 372 24.49 -7.02 -12.92
C THR A 372 24.72 -8.52 -13.10
N ALA A 373 24.03 -9.17 -14.03
CA ALA A 373 24.13 -10.61 -14.22
C ALA A 373 25.59 -11.09 -14.27
N PRO A 374 25.95 -12.18 -13.61
CA PRO A 374 25.07 -13.12 -12.88
C PRO A 374 24.70 -12.67 -11.43
N THR A 375 25.18 -11.52 -10.96
CA THR A 375 24.87 -11.00 -9.63
C THR A 375 23.48 -10.38 -9.63
N ARG A 376 22.70 -10.66 -8.60
CA ARG A 376 21.36 -10.10 -8.43
C ARG A 376 21.43 -8.66 -7.91
N PRO A 377 20.65 -7.71 -8.49
CA PRO A 377 20.49 -6.38 -7.88
C PRO A 377 19.70 -6.48 -6.59
N ARG A 378 19.97 -5.59 -5.64
CA ARG A 378 19.31 -5.53 -4.34
C ARG A 378 18.02 -4.72 -4.44
N ILE A 379 16.94 -5.38 -4.84
CA ILE A 379 15.61 -4.78 -5.04
C ILE A 379 14.68 -5.25 -3.94
N TYR A 380 14.02 -4.32 -3.25
CA TYR A 380 13.14 -4.62 -2.13
C TYR A 380 11.82 -3.88 -2.20
N VAL A 381 10.77 -4.52 -1.72
CA VAL A 381 9.52 -3.87 -1.32
C VAL A 381 9.50 -3.76 0.20
N ASN A 382 9.19 -2.58 0.71
CA ASN A 382 9.05 -2.35 2.14
C ASN A 382 7.56 -2.28 2.54
N PRO A 383 6.98 -3.31 3.18
CA PRO A 383 5.57 -3.34 3.56
C PRO A 383 5.16 -2.25 4.57
N GLN A 384 6.14 -1.64 5.25
CA GLN A 384 5.90 -0.51 6.16
C GLN A 384 5.64 0.80 5.42
N VAL A 385 5.73 0.79 4.09
CA VAL A 385 5.52 1.95 3.22
C VAL A 385 4.30 1.71 2.36
N SER A 386 3.16 2.22 2.80
CA SER A 386 1.92 2.19 2.04
C SER A 386 1.66 3.56 1.42
N VAL A 387 1.28 3.56 0.15
CA VAL A 387 0.79 4.73 -0.58
C VAL A 387 -0.53 4.38 -1.27
N ALA A 388 -1.30 5.37 -1.71
CA ALA A 388 -2.57 5.09 -2.37
C ALA A 388 -2.94 6.20 -3.36
N TYR A 389 -3.72 5.85 -4.39
CA TYR A 389 -4.14 6.80 -5.43
C TYR A 389 -5.39 7.59 -5.06
N THR A 390 -6.20 7.10 -4.11
CA THR A 390 -7.42 7.77 -3.66
C THR A 390 -7.41 8.06 -2.16
N PRO A 391 -8.16 9.10 -1.68
CA PRO A 391 -8.26 9.39 -0.25
C PRO A 391 -8.87 8.24 0.55
N GLN A 392 -9.80 7.50 -0.04
CA GLN A 392 -10.49 6.36 0.58
C GLN A 392 -9.52 5.21 0.81
N ASN A 393 -8.77 4.83 -0.22
CA ASN A 393 -7.76 3.78 -0.13
C ASN A 393 -6.63 4.21 0.82
N TRP A 394 -6.22 5.50 0.80
CA TRP A 394 -5.27 6.02 1.77
C TRP A 394 -5.77 5.92 3.21
N LEU A 395 -7.04 6.27 3.46
CA LEU A 395 -7.63 6.15 4.79
C LEU A 395 -7.63 4.68 5.26
N TYR A 396 -7.99 3.75 4.38
CA TYR A 396 -8.04 2.34 4.73
C TYR A 396 -6.64 1.72 4.84
N TYR A 397 -5.89 1.66 3.75
CA TYR A 397 -4.60 0.96 3.70
C TYR A 397 -3.47 1.70 4.42
N GLY A 398 -3.51 3.02 4.43
CA GLY A 398 -2.50 3.85 5.11
C GLY A 398 -2.79 4.13 6.59
N LYS A 399 -4.02 3.91 7.08
CA LYS A 399 -4.40 4.25 8.46
C LYS A 399 -5.21 3.15 9.15
N ILE A 400 -6.41 2.84 8.67
CA ILE A 400 -7.35 1.96 9.38
C ILE A 400 -6.82 0.51 9.44
N LYS A 401 -6.27 0.01 8.36
CA LYS A 401 -5.73 -1.35 8.28
C LYS A 401 -4.71 -1.65 9.39
N HIS A 402 -3.98 -0.64 9.83
CA HIS A 402 -2.93 -0.76 10.83
C HIS A 402 -3.40 -0.58 12.27
N LEU A 403 -4.67 -0.27 12.52
CA LEU A 403 -5.18 -0.13 13.89
C LEU A 403 -5.25 -1.50 14.59
N THR A 404 -4.97 -1.52 15.90
CA THR A 404 -5.09 -2.73 16.71
C THR A 404 -6.52 -3.31 16.67
N LEU A 405 -7.52 -2.44 16.57
CA LEU A 405 -8.92 -2.83 16.50
C LEU A 405 -9.25 -3.64 15.23
N THR A 406 -8.59 -3.36 14.11
CA THR A 406 -8.81 -4.06 12.84
C THR A 406 -7.99 -5.34 12.69
N ARG A 407 -7.04 -5.57 13.60
CA ARG A 407 -6.15 -6.73 13.57
C ARG A 407 -6.88 -8.08 13.58
N PRO A 408 -7.89 -8.35 14.44
CA PRO A 408 -8.63 -9.61 14.38
C PRO A 408 -9.27 -9.86 13.02
N TRP A 409 -9.80 -8.80 12.42
CA TRP A 409 -10.38 -8.84 11.07
C TRP A 409 -9.34 -9.22 10.01
N ARG A 410 -8.17 -8.62 10.04
CA ARG A 410 -7.07 -8.94 9.12
C ARG A 410 -6.65 -10.40 9.22
N VAL A 411 -6.48 -10.93 10.44
CA VAL A 411 -6.12 -12.34 10.66
C VAL A 411 -7.19 -13.26 10.09
N VAL A 412 -8.45 -13.00 10.38
CA VAL A 412 -9.55 -13.85 9.92
C VAL A 412 -9.70 -13.77 8.41
N TRP A 413 -9.79 -12.58 7.87
CA TRP A 413 -10.12 -12.40 6.46
C TRP A 413 -8.92 -12.62 5.56
N GLU A 414 -7.79 -11.97 5.85
CA GLU A 414 -6.63 -12.03 4.99
C GLU A 414 -5.92 -13.38 5.10
N ASP A 415 -5.67 -13.87 6.32
CA ASP A 415 -4.86 -15.07 6.51
C ASP A 415 -5.69 -16.37 6.47
N TRP A 416 -6.82 -16.44 7.19
CA TRP A 416 -7.60 -17.66 7.25
C TRP A 416 -8.52 -17.85 6.06
N ILE A 417 -9.26 -16.82 5.65
CA ILE A 417 -10.24 -16.94 4.56
C ILE A 417 -9.55 -16.78 3.21
N ALA A 418 -8.97 -15.63 2.93
CA ALA A 418 -8.43 -15.34 1.61
C ALA A 418 -7.22 -16.23 1.27
N HIS A 419 -6.28 -16.39 2.21
CA HIS A 419 -5.06 -17.16 1.95
C HIS A 419 -5.26 -18.68 2.09
N ARG A 420 -5.87 -19.18 3.19
CA ARG A 420 -5.91 -20.63 3.46
C ARG A 420 -7.14 -21.33 2.90
N LEU A 421 -8.32 -20.71 2.94
CA LEU A 421 -9.55 -21.35 2.47
C LEU A 421 -9.76 -21.14 0.97
N PHE A 422 -9.54 -19.94 0.48
CA PHE A 422 -9.81 -19.56 -0.91
C PHE A 422 -8.54 -19.32 -1.75
N TRP A 423 -7.36 -19.81 -1.30
CA TRP A 423 -6.09 -19.60 -1.99
C TRP A 423 -6.16 -19.96 -3.48
N TRP A 424 -6.75 -21.13 -3.78
CA TRP A 424 -6.87 -21.61 -5.16
C TRP A 424 -7.73 -20.69 -6.03
N VAL A 425 -8.90 -20.27 -5.54
CA VAL A 425 -9.78 -19.35 -6.27
C VAL A 425 -9.06 -18.00 -6.45
N SER A 426 -8.45 -17.52 -5.39
CA SER A 426 -7.70 -16.27 -5.38
C SER A 426 -6.57 -16.29 -6.40
N ASP A 427 -5.75 -17.33 -6.43
CA ASP A 427 -4.62 -17.42 -7.34
C ASP A 427 -5.09 -17.63 -8.79
N HIS A 428 -6.13 -18.44 -9.00
CA HIS A 428 -6.68 -18.66 -10.34
C HIS A 428 -7.27 -17.40 -11.00
N TYR A 429 -7.97 -16.55 -10.23
CA TYR A 429 -8.62 -15.37 -10.79
C TYR A 429 -7.73 -14.13 -10.86
N TRP A 430 -6.77 -13.99 -9.96
CA TRP A 430 -5.96 -12.76 -9.83
C TRP A 430 -4.51 -12.88 -10.30
N LEU A 431 -3.97 -14.09 -10.40
CA LEU A 431 -2.69 -14.31 -11.05
C LEU A 431 -2.94 -14.54 -12.54
N LYS A 432 -2.79 -13.49 -13.32
CA LYS A 432 -2.88 -13.58 -14.79
C LYS A 432 -1.51 -13.90 -15.37
N ASP A 433 -1.45 -14.94 -16.16
CA ASP A 433 -0.22 -15.36 -16.84
C ASP A 433 -0.13 -14.65 -18.19
N GLU A 434 0.15 -13.36 -18.18
CA GLU A 434 0.41 -12.53 -19.37
C GLU A 434 1.89 -12.14 -19.47
N ALA A 435 2.79 -12.90 -18.82
CA ALA A 435 4.20 -12.60 -18.82
C ALA A 435 4.80 -12.70 -20.24
N CYS A 436 5.64 -11.73 -20.60
CA CYS A 436 6.48 -11.86 -21.77
C CYS A 436 7.37 -13.11 -21.66
N PRO A 437 7.53 -13.90 -22.73
CA PRO A 437 8.34 -15.12 -22.70
C PRO A 437 9.79 -14.91 -22.22
N PHE A 438 10.33 -13.70 -22.45
CA PHE A 438 11.72 -13.35 -22.12
C PHE A 438 11.92 -12.92 -20.66
N GLU A 439 10.85 -12.61 -19.89
CA GLU A 439 10.96 -12.04 -18.55
C GLU A 439 11.60 -12.95 -17.52
N ARG A 440 11.37 -14.27 -17.62
CA ARG A 440 11.85 -15.22 -16.60
C ARG A 440 13.28 -15.66 -16.81
N GLU A 441 13.70 -15.77 -18.06
CA GLU A 441 15.04 -16.29 -18.39
C GLU A 441 16.14 -15.27 -18.11
N ASP A 442 15.83 -13.98 -18.18
CA ASP A 442 16.78 -12.88 -18.00
C ASP A 442 16.84 -12.34 -16.57
N LEU A 443 15.82 -12.60 -15.74
CA LEU A 443 15.81 -12.19 -14.35
C LEU A 443 16.68 -13.15 -13.51
N VAL A 444 17.62 -12.60 -12.75
CA VAL A 444 18.38 -13.36 -11.77
C VAL A 444 17.48 -13.61 -10.56
N VAL A 445 16.94 -14.82 -10.44
CA VAL A 445 16.01 -15.21 -9.37
C VAL A 445 16.76 -15.57 -8.07
N ALA A 446 16.05 -15.61 -6.94
CA ALA A 446 16.64 -15.98 -5.66
C ALA A 446 16.94 -17.50 -5.59
N GLU A 447 17.91 -17.88 -4.77
CA GLU A 447 18.36 -19.28 -4.66
C GLU A 447 17.23 -20.25 -4.28
N HIS A 448 16.31 -19.85 -3.41
CA HIS A 448 15.19 -20.69 -2.99
C HIS A 448 14.16 -20.95 -4.10
N CYS A 449 14.22 -20.23 -5.22
CA CYS A 449 13.32 -20.41 -6.36
C CYS A 449 13.81 -21.49 -7.33
N THR A 450 15.05 -21.90 -7.21
CA THR A 450 15.69 -22.92 -8.07
C THR A 450 15.72 -24.31 -7.43
N ALA A 451 15.28 -24.41 -6.18
CA ALA A 451 15.17 -25.64 -5.41
C ALA A 451 13.78 -26.26 -5.57
#